data_91034825be732e583f124c83fc9bb944
#
_entry.id   91034825be732e583f124c83fc9bb944
#
_cell.length_a   1.000
_cell.length_b   1.000
_cell.length_c   1.000
_cell.angle_alpha   90.00
_cell.angle_beta   90.00
_cell.angle_gamma   90.00
#
_symmetry.space_group_name_H-M   'P 1'
#
loop_
_entity.id
_entity.type
_entity.pdbx_description
1 polymer ?
#
loop_
_entity_poly.entity_id
_entity_poly.type
_entity_poly.pdbx_seq_one_letter_code
_entity_poly.pdbx_strand_id
1 'polypeptide(L)'
;GIAFLSIENEINVKWLLNYKGGSFLIKSNNFIENECKTRNVSYSLIADIQSNKILSDISRNDVNQEIISLEKAPKIAIYSPKNKQPWDDAVTLALTYAEIPYDIIYDEEVINNLLPLYDWLHLHHEDFTGQYGKFYASFKNASWYKKQKKSFEKNAKELGFNKVSQAKLAVAKKIKE
;
A
#
# COMPACT_ATOMS: atom_id res chain seq x y z
N GLY A 1 -16.98 -19.20 -6.56
CA GLY A 1 -16.32 -18.11 -5.92
C GLY A 1 -16.43 -16.80 -6.70
N ILE A 2 -16.52 -15.67 -6.02
CA ILE A 2 -16.72 -14.37 -6.66
C ILE A 2 -15.39 -13.60 -6.62
N ALA A 3 -14.91 -13.10 -7.76
CA ALA A 3 -13.79 -12.18 -7.86
C ALA A 3 -14.22 -10.77 -7.47
N PHE A 4 -13.30 -9.95 -6.98
CA PHE A 4 -13.55 -8.52 -6.80
C PHE A 4 -13.61 -7.84 -8.16
N LEU A 5 -14.69 -7.15 -8.44
CA LEU A 5 -14.88 -6.33 -9.61
C LEU A 5 -15.30 -4.93 -9.17
N SER A 6 -14.55 -3.91 -9.58
CA SER A 6 -14.95 -2.52 -9.42
C SER A 6 -15.66 -2.06 -10.69
N ILE A 7 -16.85 -1.51 -10.54
CA ILE A 7 -17.62 -0.93 -11.63
C ILE A 7 -17.48 0.59 -11.52
N GLU A 8 -16.69 1.19 -12.40
CA GLU A 8 -16.38 2.63 -12.32
C GLU A 8 -17.46 3.53 -12.90
N ASN A 9 -18.27 3.04 -13.85
CA ASN A 9 -19.34 3.82 -14.49
C ASN A 9 -20.64 3.03 -14.59
N GLU A 10 -21.74 3.69 -14.95
CA GLU A 10 -23.00 3.01 -15.27
C GLU A 10 -22.80 2.14 -16.52
N ILE A 11 -22.69 0.84 -16.31
CA ILE A 11 -22.56 -0.09 -17.43
C ILE A 11 -23.91 -0.31 -18.06
N ASN A 12 -24.01 0.01 -19.34
CA ASN A 12 -25.21 -0.18 -20.16
C ASN A 12 -25.45 -1.65 -20.54
N VAL A 13 -25.27 -2.57 -19.61
CA VAL A 13 -25.53 -4.00 -19.77
C VAL A 13 -26.86 -4.27 -19.09
N LYS A 14 -27.86 -4.67 -19.83
CA LYS A 14 -29.26 -4.83 -19.38
C LYS A 14 -29.48 -5.57 -18.06
N TRP A 15 -28.57 -6.41 -17.66
CA TRP A 15 -28.65 -7.21 -16.42
C TRP A 15 -27.82 -6.63 -15.26
N LEU A 16 -26.95 -5.61 -15.51
CA LEU A 16 -26.22 -4.83 -14.49
C LEU A 16 -26.87 -3.48 -14.20
N LEU A 17 -27.99 -3.15 -14.83
CA LEU A 17 -28.70 -1.87 -14.70
C LEU A 17 -29.05 -1.45 -13.26
N ASN A 18 -29.04 -2.40 -12.32
CA ASN A 18 -29.35 -2.14 -10.92
C ASN A 18 -28.10 -1.81 -10.05
N TYR A 19 -26.90 -1.88 -10.62
CA TYR A 19 -25.66 -1.64 -9.90
C TYR A 19 -25.01 -0.35 -10.40
N LYS A 20 -24.75 0.55 -9.46
CA LYS A 20 -24.11 1.85 -9.75
C LYS A 20 -22.60 1.69 -9.90
N GLY A 21 -21.95 2.63 -10.58
CA GLY A 21 -20.50 2.78 -10.58
C GLY A 21 -19.92 2.73 -9.16
N GLY A 22 -18.79 2.07 -8.99
CA GLY A 22 -18.17 1.82 -7.68
C GLY A 22 -18.72 0.60 -6.93
N SER A 23 -19.64 -0.18 -7.50
CA SER A 23 -20.09 -1.45 -6.93
C SER A 23 -19.02 -2.53 -7.07
N PHE A 24 -18.96 -3.42 -6.08
CA PHE A 24 -18.04 -4.57 -6.08
C PHE A 24 -18.80 -5.87 -6.21
N LEU A 25 -18.32 -6.76 -7.08
CA LEU A 25 -18.75 -8.13 -7.15
C LEU A 25 -17.72 -9.01 -6.43
N ILE A 26 -18.12 -9.62 -5.32
CA ILE A 26 -17.22 -10.39 -4.46
C ILE A 26 -17.79 -11.78 -4.19
N LYS A 27 -16.89 -12.72 -3.90
CA LYS A 27 -17.29 -14.06 -3.48
C LYS A 27 -17.95 -14.02 -2.13
N SER A 28 -19.23 -14.43 -2.03
CA SER A 28 -19.93 -14.51 -0.77
C SER A 28 -19.36 -15.61 0.13
N ASN A 29 -19.25 -15.30 1.40
CA ASN A 29 -19.05 -16.23 2.49
C ASN A 29 -19.58 -15.60 3.79
N ASN A 30 -19.77 -16.41 4.82
CA ASN A 30 -20.31 -15.93 6.10
C ASN A 30 -19.51 -14.79 6.73
N PHE A 31 -18.19 -14.77 6.53
CA PHE A 31 -17.34 -13.69 7.06
C PHE A 31 -17.65 -12.36 6.36
N ILE A 32 -17.67 -12.33 5.03
CA ILE A 32 -17.96 -11.12 4.25
C ILE A 32 -19.36 -10.60 4.54
N GLU A 33 -20.35 -11.50 4.62
CA GLU A 33 -21.73 -11.10 4.93
C GLU A 33 -21.84 -10.47 6.33
N ASN A 34 -21.14 -11.01 7.32
CA ASN A 34 -21.10 -10.45 8.66
C ASN A 34 -20.39 -9.11 8.71
N GLU A 35 -19.26 -8.94 7.98
CA GLU A 35 -18.57 -7.67 7.89
C GLU A 35 -19.45 -6.59 7.22
N CYS A 36 -20.14 -6.93 6.14
CA CYS A 36 -21.09 -6.00 5.50
C CYS A 36 -22.19 -5.56 6.47
N LYS A 37 -22.77 -6.48 7.22
CA LYS A 37 -23.80 -6.18 8.24
C LYS A 37 -23.26 -5.29 9.35
N THR A 38 -22.09 -5.62 9.90
CA THR A 38 -21.45 -4.90 11.01
C THR A 38 -21.09 -3.47 10.60
N ARG A 39 -20.68 -3.27 9.36
CA ARG A 39 -20.25 -1.96 8.83
C ARG A 39 -21.36 -1.21 8.08
N ASN A 40 -22.60 -1.70 8.12
CA ASN A 40 -23.75 -1.13 7.39
C ASN A 40 -23.49 -0.96 5.88
N VAL A 41 -22.74 -1.89 5.26
CA VAL A 41 -22.52 -1.91 3.82
C VAL A 41 -23.71 -2.62 3.16
N SER A 42 -24.40 -1.93 2.25
CA SER A 42 -25.49 -2.52 1.47
C SER A 42 -24.95 -3.58 0.51
N TYR A 43 -25.57 -4.75 0.49
CA TYR A 43 -25.20 -5.82 -0.44
C TYR A 43 -26.41 -6.60 -0.92
N SER A 44 -26.27 -7.28 -2.05
CA SER A 44 -27.25 -8.20 -2.59
C SER A 44 -26.59 -9.52 -2.93
N LEU A 45 -27.24 -10.63 -2.55
CA LEU A 45 -26.79 -11.96 -2.95
C LEU A 45 -27.31 -12.26 -4.37
N ILE A 46 -26.43 -12.72 -5.24
CA ILE A 46 -26.78 -13.17 -6.59
C ILE A 46 -26.50 -14.66 -6.74
N ALA A 47 -27.33 -15.34 -7.55
CA ALA A 47 -27.16 -16.76 -7.81
C ALA A 47 -25.90 -17.06 -8.63
N ASP A 48 -25.31 -18.25 -8.42
CA ASP A 48 -24.10 -18.68 -9.12
C ASP A 48 -24.23 -18.65 -10.66
N ILE A 49 -25.39 -18.99 -11.20
CA ILE A 49 -25.66 -18.91 -12.65
C ILE A 49 -25.52 -17.47 -13.14
N GLN A 50 -26.01 -16.50 -12.38
CA GLN A 50 -25.97 -15.09 -12.72
C GLN A 50 -24.54 -14.54 -12.57
N SER A 51 -23.82 -14.93 -11.52
CA SER A 51 -22.44 -14.54 -11.33
C SER A 51 -21.51 -15.11 -12.39
N ASN A 52 -21.69 -16.37 -12.78
CA ASN A 52 -20.92 -17.01 -13.86
C ASN A 52 -21.19 -16.35 -15.22
N LYS A 53 -22.40 -15.92 -15.49
CA LYS A 53 -22.73 -15.16 -16.68
C LYS A 53 -21.99 -13.81 -16.70
N ILE A 54 -22.01 -13.07 -15.60
CA ILE A 54 -21.27 -11.80 -15.44
C ILE A 54 -19.79 -12.02 -15.75
N LEU A 55 -19.15 -13.01 -15.12
CA LEU A 55 -17.74 -13.32 -15.32
C LEU A 55 -17.44 -13.72 -16.77
N SER A 56 -18.31 -14.49 -17.41
CA SER A 56 -18.18 -14.86 -18.83
C SER A 56 -18.27 -13.66 -19.76
N ASP A 57 -19.20 -12.75 -19.51
CA ASP A 57 -19.38 -11.57 -20.34
C ASP A 57 -18.19 -10.60 -20.21
N ILE A 58 -17.62 -10.47 -18.99
CA ILE A 58 -16.39 -9.71 -18.73
C ILE A 58 -15.20 -10.29 -19.50
N SER A 59 -15.05 -11.63 -19.50
CA SER A 59 -13.91 -12.30 -20.16
C SER A 59 -13.94 -12.19 -21.70
N ARG A 60 -15.06 -11.82 -22.29
CA ARG A 60 -15.22 -11.67 -23.76
C ARG A 60 -14.69 -10.36 -24.32
N ASN A 61 -14.12 -9.48 -23.54
CA ASN A 61 -13.69 -8.14 -23.96
C ASN A 61 -14.79 -7.24 -24.58
N ASP A 62 -16.03 -7.71 -24.61
CA ASP A 62 -17.18 -6.96 -25.14
C ASP A 62 -17.71 -5.96 -24.11
N VAL A 63 -17.37 -6.19 -22.87
CA VAL A 63 -17.69 -5.35 -21.75
C VAL A 63 -16.43 -4.58 -21.42
N ASN A 64 -16.27 -3.63 -22.15
CA ASN A 64 -15.48 -2.48 -22.00
C ASN A 64 -14.64 -2.24 -20.74
N GLN A 65 -13.77 -1.29 -20.85
CA GLN A 65 -12.84 -0.69 -19.90
C GLN A 65 -13.46 -0.17 -18.57
N GLU A 66 -14.77 -0.36 -18.37
CA GLU A 66 -15.53 0.10 -17.19
C GLU A 66 -15.53 -0.92 -16.03
N ILE A 67 -15.04 -2.14 -16.27
CA ILE A 67 -14.94 -3.19 -15.24
C ILE A 67 -13.48 -3.55 -15.03
N ILE A 68 -13.03 -3.42 -13.80
CA ILE A 68 -11.66 -3.75 -13.39
C ILE A 68 -11.70 -5.03 -12.54
N SER A 69 -10.95 -6.04 -12.97
CA SER A 69 -10.71 -7.23 -12.15
C SER A 69 -9.64 -6.95 -11.12
N LEU A 70 -10.02 -7.05 -9.85
CA LEU A 70 -9.07 -6.93 -8.74
C LEU A 70 -8.55 -8.33 -8.40
N GLU A 71 -7.27 -8.60 -8.67
CA GLU A 71 -6.69 -9.92 -8.49
C GLU A 71 -6.45 -10.26 -7.03
N LYS A 72 -5.87 -9.32 -6.26
CA LYS A 72 -5.55 -9.47 -4.84
C LYS A 72 -5.46 -8.12 -4.15
N ALA A 73 -5.60 -8.12 -2.83
CA ALA A 73 -5.22 -6.97 -2.02
C ALA A 73 -3.68 -6.79 -2.09
N PRO A 74 -3.17 -5.59 -2.40
CA PRO A 74 -1.74 -5.35 -2.46
C PRO A 74 -1.11 -5.50 -1.08
N LYS A 75 0.08 -6.09 -1.01
CA LYS A 75 0.92 -6.06 0.17
C LYS A 75 1.73 -4.77 0.15
N ILE A 76 1.47 -3.90 1.13
CA ILE A 76 2.00 -2.53 1.15
C ILE A 76 3.15 -2.43 2.14
N ALA A 77 4.25 -1.82 1.71
CA ALA A 77 5.34 -1.41 2.58
C ALA A 77 5.43 0.12 2.64
N ILE A 78 5.67 0.65 3.83
CA ILE A 78 6.01 2.05 4.06
C ILE A 78 7.47 2.12 4.49
N TYR A 79 8.28 2.82 3.71
CA TYR A 79 9.68 3.03 4.03
C TYR A 79 9.81 4.18 5.02
N SER A 80 10.02 3.85 6.30
CA SER A 80 10.13 4.82 7.39
C SER A 80 10.99 4.26 8.53
N PRO A 81 11.75 5.10 9.26
CA PRO A 81 12.43 4.68 10.47
C PRO A 81 11.46 4.07 11.49
N LYS A 82 11.81 2.94 12.09
CA LYS A 82 10.94 2.18 13.03
C LYS A 82 10.50 2.98 14.27
N ASN A 83 11.25 4.00 14.63
CA ASN A 83 11.00 4.86 15.78
C ASN A 83 10.33 6.20 15.42
N LYS A 84 10.01 6.41 14.15
CA LYS A 84 9.29 7.58 13.66
C LYS A 84 7.81 7.28 13.57
N GLN A 85 6.99 8.19 14.05
CA GLN A 85 5.54 8.00 13.95
C GLN A 85 5.09 8.26 12.51
N PRO A 86 4.32 7.33 11.93
CA PRO A 86 3.95 7.45 10.51
C PRO A 86 2.84 8.47 10.22
N TRP A 87 2.23 9.06 11.24
CA TRP A 87 1.05 9.94 11.06
C TRP A 87 1.33 11.37 10.60
N ASP A 88 2.56 11.75 10.36
CA ASP A 88 2.90 13.00 9.68
C ASP A 88 2.81 12.90 8.14
N ASP A 89 2.42 11.72 7.63
CA ASP A 89 2.25 11.43 6.21
C ASP A 89 0.78 11.12 5.87
N ALA A 90 0.23 11.85 4.90
CA ALA A 90 -1.17 11.72 4.51
C ALA A 90 -1.53 10.33 3.96
N VAL A 91 -0.59 9.67 3.26
CA VAL A 91 -0.82 8.32 2.72
C VAL A 91 -0.92 7.30 3.84
N THR A 92 0.04 7.32 4.77
CA THR A 92 0.04 6.43 5.94
C THR A 92 -1.19 6.65 6.80
N LEU A 93 -1.59 7.91 6.99
CA LEU A 93 -2.78 8.27 7.74
C LEU A 93 -4.04 7.71 7.05
N ALA A 94 -4.16 7.88 5.73
CA ALA A 94 -5.29 7.37 4.94
C ALA A 94 -5.40 5.84 5.02
N LEU A 95 -4.27 5.12 4.88
CA LEU A 95 -4.23 3.67 5.02
C LEU A 95 -4.69 3.22 6.42
N THR A 96 -4.22 3.92 7.45
CA THR A 96 -4.60 3.63 8.85
C THR A 96 -6.09 3.84 9.09
N TYR A 97 -6.66 4.96 8.63
CA TYR A 97 -8.09 5.23 8.77
C TYR A 97 -8.97 4.30 7.94
N ALA A 98 -8.49 3.86 6.78
CA ALA A 98 -9.17 2.88 5.94
C ALA A 98 -9.00 1.44 6.44
N GLU A 99 -8.27 1.22 7.53
CA GLU A 99 -7.93 -0.11 8.07
C GLU A 99 -7.24 -1.02 7.04
N ILE A 100 -6.48 -0.41 6.12
CA ILE A 100 -5.68 -1.13 5.12
C ILE A 100 -4.35 -1.52 5.76
N PRO A 101 -4.01 -2.82 5.84
CA PRO A 101 -2.78 -3.27 6.47
C PRO A 101 -1.55 -2.86 5.66
N TYR A 102 -0.49 -2.47 6.35
CA TYR A 102 0.82 -2.18 5.77
C TYR A 102 1.94 -2.57 6.75
N ASP A 103 3.11 -2.86 6.21
CA ASP A 103 4.33 -3.12 6.98
C ASP A 103 5.23 -1.87 6.95
N ILE A 104 5.86 -1.55 8.09
CA ILE A 104 6.91 -0.53 8.14
C ILE A 104 8.25 -1.22 7.92
N ILE A 105 8.93 -0.83 6.87
CA ILE A 105 10.28 -1.31 6.54
C ILE A 105 11.25 -0.13 6.48
N TYR A 106 12.53 -0.41 6.67
CA TYR A 106 13.57 0.61 6.58
C TYR A 106 14.84 0.07 5.91
N ASP A 107 15.98 0.69 6.14
CA ASP A 107 17.25 0.38 5.50
C ASP A 107 17.61 -1.11 5.56
N GLU A 108 17.40 -1.75 6.71
CA GLU A 108 17.73 -3.14 6.93
C GLU A 108 16.94 -4.09 6.03
N GLU A 109 15.64 -3.93 5.97
CA GLU A 109 14.75 -4.77 5.18
C GLU A 109 15.02 -4.60 3.67
N VAL A 110 15.33 -3.38 3.24
CA VAL A 110 15.68 -3.09 1.84
C VAL A 110 17.03 -3.73 1.47
N ILE A 111 18.06 -3.56 2.31
CA ILE A 111 19.38 -4.17 2.08
C ILE A 111 19.29 -5.70 2.08
N ASN A 112 18.45 -6.28 2.93
CA ASN A 112 18.20 -7.73 2.99
C ASN A 112 17.26 -8.22 1.87
N ASN A 113 16.95 -7.38 0.89
CA ASN A 113 16.22 -7.74 -0.32
C ASN A 113 14.78 -8.22 -0.06
N LEU A 114 14.08 -7.60 0.90
CA LEU A 114 12.68 -7.94 1.21
C LEU A 114 11.67 -7.20 0.30
N LEU A 115 12.09 -6.23 -0.52
CA LEU A 115 11.19 -5.48 -1.42
C LEU A 115 10.34 -6.35 -2.34
N PRO A 116 10.86 -7.45 -2.94
CA PRO A 116 10.05 -8.32 -3.80
C PRO A 116 8.86 -9.00 -3.11
N LEU A 117 8.77 -8.93 -1.78
CA LEU A 117 7.61 -9.43 -1.02
C LEU A 117 6.42 -8.47 -1.03
N TYR A 118 6.59 -7.27 -1.56
CA TYR A 118 5.59 -6.20 -1.56
C TYR A 118 5.17 -5.84 -2.98
N ASP A 119 3.92 -5.43 -3.11
CA ASP A 119 3.34 -4.97 -4.37
C ASP A 119 3.41 -3.45 -4.52
N TRP A 120 3.50 -2.73 -3.39
CA TRP A 120 3.59 -1.28 -3.33
C TRP A 120 4.55 -0.84 -2.23
N LEU A 121 5.49 0.04 -2.59
CA LEU A 121 6.39 0.72 -1.66
C LEU A 121 6.06 2.21 -1.61
N HIS A 122 5.66 2.70 -0.44
CA HIS A 122 5.50 4.13 -0.18
C HIS A 122 6.76 4.70 0.48
N LEU A 123 7.34 5.72 -0.14
CA LEU A 123 8.53 6.42 0.35
C LEU A 123 8.11 7.64 1.18
N HIS A 124 8.24 7.54 2.48
CA HIS A 124 7.88 8.59 3.41
C HIS A 124 9.04 9.56 3.65
N HIS A 125 9.00 10.77 3.08
CA HIS A 125 9.88 11.94 3.36
C HIS A 125 11.35 11.61 3.74
N GLU A 126 11.96 10.61 3.15
CA GLU A 126 13.29 10.16 3.56
C GLU A 126 14.39 10.83 2.74
N ASP A 127 15.47 11.21 3.41
CA ASP A 127 16.66 11.76 2.75
C ASP A 127 17.61 10.64 2.30
N PHE A 128 17.48 10.19 1.07
CA PHE A 128 18.38 9.22 0.46
C PHE A 128 19.78 9.72 0.19
N THR A 129 20.05 11.03 0.34
CA THR A 129 21.41 11.56 0.22
C THR A 129 22.25 11.31 1.46
N GLY A 130 21.60 11.09 2.60
CA GLY A 130 22.25 10.97 3.90
C GLY A 130 23.00 12.23 4.35
N GLN A 131 22.61 13.38 3.79
CA GLN A 131 23.26 14.66 4.05
C GLN A 131 22.50 15.54 5.04
N TYR A 132 21.94 14.93 6.07
CA TYR A 132 21.16 15.61 7.13
C TYR A 132 21.85 16.87 7.68
N GLY A 133 23.18 16.88 7.73
CA GLY A 133 23.94 18.04 8.19
C GLY A 133 23.78 19.30 7.31
N LYS A 134 23.43 19.15 6.04
CA LYS A 134 23.16 20.30 5.15
C LYS A 134 21.80 20.92 5.40
N PHE A 135 20.77 20.07 5.60
CA PHE A 135 19.41 20.54 5.84
C PHE A 135 19.19 21.08 7.24
N TYR A 136 19.89 20.49 8.22
CA TYR A 136 19.71 20.80 9.64
C TYR A 136 20.94 21.52 10.25
N ALA A 137 21.76 22.20 9.44
CA ALA A 137 22.96 22.87 9.93
C ALA A 137 22.70 23.88 11.07
N SER A 138 21.54 24.57 11.03
CA SER A 138 21.08 25.47 12.09
C SER A 138 20.76 24.76 13.40
N PHE A 139 20.46 23.47 13.37
CA PHE A 139 20.09 22.65 14.54
C PHE A 139 21.23 21.77 15.06
N LYS A 140 22.46 21.93 14.55
CA LYS A 140 23.62 21.08 14.91
C LYS A 140 23.87 20.95 16.41
N ASN A 141 23.48 21.94 17.19
CA ASN A 141 23.64 21.96 18.65
C ASN A 141 22.42 21.43 19.40
N ALA A 142 21.26 21.25 18.74
CA ALA A 142 20.04 20.74 19.36
C ALA A 142 20.20 19.29 19.79
N SER A 143 19.71 18.97 20.98
CA SER A 143 19.82 17.62 21.58
C SER A 143 19.13 16.56 20.74
N TRP A 144 17.94 16.87 20.20
CA TRP A 144 17.20 15.98 19.33
C TRP A 144 17.97 15.64 18.05
N TYR A 145 18.62 16.64 17.43
CA TYR A 145 19.42 16.43 16.22
C TYR A 145 20.64 15.54 16.49
N LYS A 146 21.36 15.80 17.59
CA LYS A 146 22.51 14.96 17.99
C LYS A 146 22.10 13.52 18.24
N LYS A 147 20.93 13.31 18.87
CA LYS A 147 20.38 11.97 19.13
C LYS A 147 20.01 11.25 17.80
N GLN A 148 19.33 11.95 16.91
CA GLN A 148 18.94 11.43 15.60
C GLN A 148 20.16 11.07 14.74
N LYS A 149 21.16 11.96 14.67
CA LYS A 149 22.42 11.71 13.97
C LYS A 149 23.11 10.44 14.46
N LYS A 150 23.24 10.28 15.78
CA LYS A 150 23.83 9.06 16.38
C LYS A 150 23.04 7.80 16.01
N SER A 151 21.73 7.87 15.95
CA SER A 151 20.87 6.76 15.55
C SER A 151 21.14 6.34 14.10
N PHE A 152 21.22 7.29 13.18
CA PHE A 152 21.52 7.00 11.76
C PHE A 152 22.95 6.47 11.57
N GLU A 153 23.94 7.04 12.26
CA GLU A 153 25.32 6.56 12.21
C GLU A 153 25.44 5.14 12.76
N LYS A 154 24.70 4.82 13.83
CA LYS A 154 24.63 3.46 14.39
C LYS A 154 24.01 2.49 13.39
N ASN A 155 22.85 2.82 12.83
CA ASN A 155 22.17 2.00 11.83
C ASN A 155 23.07 1.71 10.61
N ALA A 156 23.74 2.74 10.07
CA ALA A 156 24.66 2.55 8.97
C ALA A 156 25.80 1.57 9.30
N LYS A 157 26.37 1.66 10.51
CA LYS A 157 27.43 0.75 10.98
C LYS A 157 26.92 -0.69 11.14
N GLU A 158 25.74 -0.88 11.68
CA GLU A 158 25.10 -2.20 11.83
C GLU A 158 24.87 -2.87 10.47
N LEU A 159 24.59 -2.06 9.42
CA LEU A 159 24.48 -2.51 8.04
C LEU A 159 25.86 -2.66 7.31
N GLY A 160 26.98 -2.46 8.00
CA GLY A 160 28.32 -2.60 7.44
C GLY A 160 28.86 -1.38 6.68
N PHE A 161 28.19 -0.21 6.80
CA PHE A 161 28.63 1.02 6.13
C PHE A 161 29.37 1.97 7.09
N ASN A 162 30.41 2.62 6.60
CA ASN A 162 31.18 3.60 7.37
C ASN A 162 30.49 4.97 7.48
N LYS A 163 29.58 5.29 6.55
CA LYS A 163 28.88 6.57 6.47
C LYS A 163 27.39 6.35 6.16
N VAL A 164 26.55 7.19 6.74
CA VAL A 164 25.11 7.21 6.46
C VAL A 164 24.81 7.38 4.97
N SER A 165 25.57 8.26 4.28
CA SER A 165 25.39 8.47 2.83
C SER A 165 25.70 7.24 2.00
N GLN A 166 26.61 6.37 2.43
CA GLN A 166 26.90 5.09 1.73
C GLN A 166 25.75 4.10 1.92
N ALA A 167 25.21 4.00 3.14
CA ALA A 167 24.04 3.17 3.41
C ALA A 167 22.83 3.64 2.58
N LYS A 168 22.52 4.95 2.60
CA LYS A 168 21.40 5.51 1.84
C LYS A 168 21.56 5.35 0.32
N LEU A 169 22.77 5.46 -0.21
CA LEU A 169 23.03 5.18 -1.63
C LEU A 169 22.77 3.71 -1.98
N ALA A 170 23.19 2.78 -1.11
CA ALA A 170 22.94 1.35 -1.32
C ALA A 170 21.44 1.06 -1.28
N VAL A 171 20.71 1.61 -0.31
CA VAL A 171 19.24 1.50 -0.22
C VAL A 171 18.56 2.06 -1.47
N ALA A 172 18.93 3.27 -1.90
CA ALA A 172 18.36 3.88 -3.10
C ALA A 172 18.59 3.05 -4.38
N LYS A 173 19.76 2.42 -4.50
CA LYS A 173 20.05 1.49 -5.61
C LYS A 173 19.13 0.27 -5.57
N LYS A 174 18.96 -0.33 -4.41
CA LYS A 174 18.07 -1.48 -4.21
C LYS A 174 16.60 -1.18 -4.51
N ILE A 175 16.14 0.02 -4.17
CA ILE A 175 14.77 0.46 -4.48
C ILE A 175 14.58 0.67 -6.00
N LYS A 176 15.64 1.02 -6.71
CA LYS A 176 15.58 1.25 -8.16
C LYS A 176 15.62 -0.06 -8.98
N GLU A 177 16.22 -1.12 -8.46
CA GLU A 177 16.28 -2.45 -9.09
C GLU A 177 14.90 -3.10 -9.17
#